data_ec549cbab08855457564bc891cea2220
#
_entry.id   ec549cbab08855457564bc891cea2220
#
_cell.length_a   1.000
_cell.length_b   1.000
_cell.length_c   1.000
_cell.angle_alpha   90.00
_cell.angle_beta   90.00
_cell.angle_gamma   90.00
#
_symmetry.space_group_name_H-M   'P 1'
#
loop_
_entity.id
_entity.type
_entity.pdbx_description
1 polymer ?
#
loop_
_entity_poly.entity_id
_entity_poly.type
_entity_poly.pdbx_seq_one_letter_code
_entity_poly.pdbx_strand_id
1 'polypeptide(L)'
;CRVLSGLDSMVLGETEIFGQVKTAYHTALDAGITAACANKTFQKAFTIGKKVRTESQIHAGATSVGSVAVELAEQIFGDLSGTRVLILGAGEMSRVTGRALHARGAEGIYVANRSFDRAVELAGMIGGQAIRYDVWGNYLRDIDVVVAATAAPHCIITRETLLPLRASRKYRSLFLIDISVPRNISPDVADIEEVYLYDID
;
A
#
# COMPACT_ATOMS: atom_id res chain seq x y z
N CYS A 1 -3.45 -2.71 -24.21
CA CYS A 1 -2.85 -4.01 -23.87
C CYS A 1 -1.69 -3.85 -22.86
N ARG A 2 -0.75 -2.88 -23.06
CA ARG A 2 0.41 -2.69 -22.14
C ARG A 2 -0.03 -2.53 -20.68
N VAL A 3 -0.97 -1.61 -20.40
CA VAL A 3 -1.54 -1.39 -19.06
C VAL A 3 -2.08 -2.69 -18.46
N LEU A 4 -2.93 -3.43 -19.19
CA LEU A 4 -3.49 -4.70 -18.74
C LEU A 4 -2.46 -5.81 -18.49
N SER A 5 -1.30 -5.70 -19.13
CA SER A 5 -0.19 -6.64 -18.94
C SER A 5 0.72 -6.25 -17.77
N GLY A 6 0.48 -5.11 -17.10
CA GLY A 6 1.35 -4.57 -16.07
C GLY A 6 2.68 -4.01 -16.60
N LEU A 7 2.75 -3.69 -17.89
CA LEU A 7 3.97 -3.16 -18.55
C LEU A 7 4.06 -1.62 -18.50
N ASP A 8 3.04 -0.98 -18.00
CA ASP A 8 2.88 0.49 -17.95
C ASP A 8 2.54 0.95 -16.53
N SER A 9 2.79 0.08 -15.55
CA SER A 9 2.56 0.31 -14.14
C SER A 9 3.87 0.61 -13.43
N MET A 10 3.81 1.29 -12.31
CA MET A 10 4.97 1.61 -11.46
C MET A 10 5.66 0.33 -10.96
N VAL A 11 4.88 -0.67 -10.55
CA VAL A 11 5.38 -2.02 -10.28
C VAL A 11 5.19 -2.86 -11.53
N LEU A 12 6.30 -3.18 -12.19
CA LEU A 12 6.27 -3.95 -13.42
C LEU A 12 5.67 -5.34 -13.16
N GLY A 13 4.63 -5.69 -13.91
CA GLY A 13 3.95 -6.98 -13.75
C GLY A 13 2.86 -7.01 -12.68
N GLU A 14 2.47 -5.87 -12.10
CA GLU A 14 1.39 -5.82 -11.12
C GLU A 14 0.12 -6.50 -11.63
N THR A 15 -0.61 -7.14 -10.72
CA THR A 15 -1.78 -7.94 -11.06
C THR A 15 -3.10 -7.22 -10.85
N GLU A 16 -3.11 -6.16 -10.04
CA GLU A 16 -4.33 -5.48 -9.61
C GLU A 16 -5.05 -4.77 -10.73
N ILE A 17 -4.33 -4.06 -11.61
CA ILE A 17 -4.93 -3.31 -12.72
C ILE A 17 -5.72 -4.21 -13.68
N PHE A 18 -5.29 -5.46 -13.86
CA PHE A 18 -6.04 -6.41 -14.68
C PHE A 18 -7.42 -6.70 -14.07
N GLY A 19 -7.47 -6.90 -12.75
CA GLY A 19 -8.71 -7.09 -11.99
C GLY A 19 -9.61 -5.86 -12.04
N GLN A 20 -9.05 -4.67 -11.81
CA GLN A 20 -9.77 -3.39 -11.86
C GLN A 20 -10.42 -3.14 -13.22
N VAL A 21 -9.66 -3.29 -14.31
CA VAL A 21 -10.19 -3.11 -15.67
C VAL A 21 -11.25 -4.17 -16.00
N LYS A 22 -11.07 -5.41 -15.54
CA LYS A 22 -12.08 -6.46 -15.73
C LYS A 22 -13.39 -6.12 -15.01
N THR A 23 -13.31 -5.66 -13.77
CA THR A 23 -14.48 -5.23 -12.99
C THR A 23 -15.19 -4.05 -13.65
N ALA A 24 -14.44 -3.01 -14.04
CA ALA A 24 -14.99 -1.84 -14.72
C ALA A 24 -15.69 -2.22 -16.05
N TYR A 25 -15.06 -3.11 -16.83
CA TYR A 25 -15.68 -3.60 -18.07
C TYR A 25 -16.98 -4.35 -17.82
N HIS A 26 -17.03 -5.24 -16.82
CA HIS A 26 -18.26 -5.98 -16.48
C HIS A 26 -19.36 -5.02 -15.99
N THR A 27 -19.02 -4.05 -15.13
CA THR A 27 -19.98 -3.03 -14.69
C THR A 27 -20.59 -2.27 -15.88
N ALA A 28 -19.76 -1.88 -16.85
CA ALA A 28 -20.22 -1.17 -18.05
C ALA A 28 -21.05 -2.07 -18.97
N LEU A 29 -20.71 -3.36 -19.08
CA LEU A 29 -21.45 -4.36 -19.85
C LEU A 29 -22.85 -4.60 -19.24
N ASP A 30 -22.92 -4.78 -17.92
CA ASP A 30 -24.17 -5.01 -17.18
C ASP A 30 -25.09 -3.79 -17.24
N ALA A 31 -24.52 -2.59 -17.27
CA ALA A 31 -25.25 -1.34 -17.48
C ALA A 31 -25.69 -1.11 -18.95
N GLY A 32 -25.33 -1.99 -19.88
CA GLY A 32 -25.72 -1.91 -21.29
C GLY A 32 -25.10 -0.74 -22.07
N ILE A 33 -24.03 -0.12 -21.55
CA ILE A 33 -23.38 1.05 -22.17
C ILE A 33 -22.19 0.71 -23.06
N THR A 34 -21.89 -0.58 -23.27
CA THR A 34 -20.82 -1.03 -24.16
C THR A 34 -21.35 -1.45 -25.52
N ALA A 35 -20.69 -0.99 -26.58
CA ALA A 35 -20.99 -1.39 -27.95
C ALA A 35 -20.04 -2.51 -28.44
N ALA A 36 -20.35 -3.12 -29.59
CA ALA A 36 -19.63 -4.26 -30.16
C ALA A 36 -18.12 -4.01 -30.29
N CYS A 37 -17.71 -2.79 -30.69
CA CYS A 37 -16.30 -2.43 -30.83
C CYS A 37 -15.59 -2.44 -29.47
N ALA A 38 -16.18 -1.85 -28.43
CA ALA A 38 -15.63 -1.84 -27.08
C ALA A 38 -15.50 -3.27 -26.55
N ASN A 39 -16.56 -4.08 -26.67
CA ASN A 39 -16.56 -5.48 -26.22
C ASN A 39 -15.44 -6.29 -26.88
N LYS A 40 -15.27 -6.18 -28.20
CA LYS A 40 -14.21 -6.87 -28.92
C LYS A 40 -12.81 -6.40 -28.48
N THR A 41 -12.66 -5.10 -28.26
CA THR A 41 -11.39 -4.51 -27.79
C THR A 41 -10.98 -5.02 -26.42
N PHE A 42 -11.90 -4.98 -25.43
CA PHE A 42 -11.61 -5.45 -24.08
C PHE A 42 -11.35 -6.95 -24.02
N GLN A 43 -12.15 -7.77 -24.71
CA GLN A 43 -11.93 -9.22 -24.79
C GLN A 43 -10.55 -9.56 -25.37
N LYS A 44 -10.15 -8.87 -26.47
CA LYS A 44 -8.84 -9.05 -27.05
C LYS A 44 -7.72 -8.60 -26.10
N ALA A 45 -7.91 -7.48 -25.43
CA ALA A 45 -6.95 -6.97 -24.45
C ALA A 45 -6.77 -7.93 -23.26
N PHE A 46 -7.85 -8.53 -22.74
CA PHE A 46 -7.77 -9.57 -21.70
C PHE A 46 -7.03 -10.82 -22.18
N THR A 47 -7.27 -11.26 -23.41
CA THR A 47 -6.57 -12.41 -23.99
C THR A 47 -5.07 -12.14 -24.10
N ILE A 48 -4.69 -10.96 -24.59
CA ILE A 48 -3.28 -10.57 -24.72
C ILE A 48 -2.63 -10.42 -23.34
N GLY A 49 -3.30 -9.75 -22.39
CA GLY A 49 -2.77 -9.58 -21.03
C GLY A 49 -2.52 -10.91 -20.33
N LYS A 50 -3.42 -11.88 -20.47
CA LYS A 50 -3.19 -13.25 -19.95
C LYS A 50 -2.00 -13.92 -20.61
N LYS A 51 -1.90 -13.83 -21.94
CA LYS A 51 -0.81 -14.43 -22.71
C LYS A 51 0.55 -13.88 -22.28
N VAL A 52 0.68 -12.55 -22.19
CA VAL A 52 1.92 -11.91 -21.74
C VAL A 52 2.33 -12.41 -20.35
N ARG A 53 1.41 -12.45 -19.40
CA ARG A 53 1.70 -12.96 -18.05
C ARG A 53 2.17 -14.40 -18.03
N THR A 54 1.50 -15.29 -18.79
CA THR A 54 1.84 -16.71 -18.85
C THR A 54 3.19 -16.96 -19.50
N GLU A 55 3.51 -16.26 -20.57
CA GLU A 55 4.71 -16.48 -21.36
C GLU A 55 5.96 -15.78 -20.84
N SER A 56 5.80 -14.61 -20.18
CA SER A 56 6.95 -13.82 -19.71
C SER A 56 7.24 -13.99 -18.21
N GLN A 57 6.33 -14.61 -17.45
CA GLN A 57 6.41 -14.70 -15.98
C GLN A 57 6.66 -13.33 -15.30
N ILE A 58 6.26 -12.23 -15.95
CA ILE A 58 6.48 -10.85 -15.48
C ILE A 58 5.85 -10.58 -14.10
N HIS A 59 4.93 -11.45 -13.68
CA HIS A 59 4.27 -11.42 -12.38
C HIS A 59 5.00 -12.24 -11.30
N ALA A 60 6.15 -12.84 -11.62
CA ALA A 60 6.96 -13.54 -10.64
C ALA A 60 7.78 -12.52 -9.82
N GLY A 61 7.49 -12.39 -8.54
CA GLY A 61 8.11 -11.41 -7.64
C GLY A 61 7.07 -10.53 -6.95
N ALA A 62 7.48 -9.34 -6.52
CA ALA A 62 6.56 -8.35 -5.96
C ALA A 62 5.63 -7.82 -7.04
N THR A 63 4.36 -8.19 -6.97
CA THR A 63 3.36 -7.93 -8.01
C THR A 63 2.35 -6.84 -7.63
N SER A 64 2.59 -6.17 -6.52
CA SER A 64 1.81 -5.02 -6.06
C SER A 64 2.69 -4.02 -5.33
N VAL A 65 2.27 -2.76 -5.32
CA VAL A 65 2.94 -1.70 -4.55
C VAL A 65 3.04 -2.08 -3.07
N GLY A 66 2.00 -2.71 -2.52
CA GLY A 66 2.01 -3.22 -1.15
C GLY A 66 3.06 -4.30 -0.90
N SER A 67 3.30 -5.20 -1.87
CA SER A 67 4.36 -6.22 -1.77
C SER A 67 5.75 -5.61 -1.83
N VAL A 68 5.96 -4.59 -2.67
CA VAL A 68 7.23 -3.84 -2.73
C VAL A 68 7.50 -3.15 -1.40
N ALA A 69 6.49 -2.53 -0.78
CA ALA A 69 6.62 -1.90 0.53
C ALA A 69 7.08 -2.89 1.62
N VAL A 70 6.58 -4.13 1.56
CA VAL A 70 6.97 -5.18 2.52
C VAL A 70 8.38 -5.72 2.24
N GLU A 71 8.74 -5.94 0.98
CA GLU A 71 10.12 -6.32 0.60
C GLU A 71 11.13 -5.25 1.04
N LEU A 72 10.78 -3.98 0.90
CA LEU A 72 11.62 -2.89 1.39
C LEU A 72 11.78 -2.96 2.92
N ALA A 73 10.69 -3.18 3.67
CA ALA A 73 10.75 -3.34 5.11
C ALA A 73 11.65 -4.53 5.51
N GLU A 74 11.56 -5.68 4.80
CA GLU A 74 12.44 -6.82 5.03
C GLU A 74 13.93 -6.52 4.72
N GLN A 75 14.21 -5.79 3.65
CA GLN A 75 15.58 -5.40 3.32
C GLN A 75 16.21 -4.51 4.42
N ILE A 76 15.39 -3.69 5.07
CA ILE A 76 15.84 -2.77 6.12
C ILE A 76 16.00 -3.49 7.47
N PHE A 77 15.03 -4.29 7.87
CA PHE A 77 14.96 -4.91 9.20
C PHE A 77 15.44 -6.36 9.23
N GLY A 78 15.53 -7.03 8.10
CA GLY A 78 15.82 -8.46 7.99
C GLY A 78 14.61 -9.30 8.42
N ASP A 79 14.42 -9.48 9.72
CA ASP A 79 13.26 -10.17 10.31
C ASP A 79 12.24 -9.15 10.80
N LEU A 80 10.98 -9.33 10.43
CA LEU A 80 9.88 -8.46 10.81
C LEU A 80 9.20 -8.86 12.14
N SER A 81 9.58 -9.96 12.76
CA SER A 81 8.90 -10.48 13.98
C SER A 81 8.94 -9.51 15.16
N GLY A 82 10.00 -8.72 15.30
CA GLY A 82 10.11 -7.69 16.34
C GLY A 82 9.70 -6.28 15.91
N THR A 83 9.26 -6.12 14.66
CA THR A 83 9.00 -4.81 14.06
C THR A 83 7.56 -4.36 14.32
N ARG A 84 7.40 -3.11 14.78
CA ARG A 84 6.09 -2.49 14.98
C ARG A 84 5.73 -1.65 13.78
N VAL A 85 4.61 -2.00 13.15
CA VAL A 85 4.14 -1.38 11.92
C VAL A 85 2.83 -0.64 12.16
N LEU A 86 2.73 0.59 11.67
CA LEU A 86 1.49 1.35 11.63
C LEU A 86 1.03 1.47 10.18
N ILE A 87 -0.18 0.98 9.89
CA ILE A 87 -0.84 1.15 8.60
C ILE A 87 -1.86 2.29 8.74
N LEU A 88 -1.68 3.34 7.97
CA LEU A 88 -2.63 4.45 7.85
C LEU A 88 -3.49 4.24 6.60
N GLY A 89 -4.78 4.00 6.82
CA GLY A 89 -5.76 3.64 5.80
C GLY A 89 -6.26 2.20 5.93
N ALA A 90 -7.44 1.93 5.40
CA ALA A 90 -8.05 0.60 5.37
C ALA A 90 -8.65 0.30 3.98
N GLY A 91 -8.00 0.76 2.93
CA GLY A 91 -8.32 0.47 1.54
C GLY A 91 -7.72 -0.85 1.07
N GLU A 92 -7.86 -1.14 -0.22
CA GLU A 92 -7.35 -2.38 -0.82
C GLU A 92 -5.82 -2.49 -0.69
N MET A 93 -5.08 -1.39 -0.93
CA MET A 93 -3.61 -1.39 -0.77
C MET A 93 -3.20 -1.72 0.67
N SER A 94 -3.90 -1.16 1.67
CA SER A 94 -3.66 -1.49 3.09
C SER A 94 -3.92 -2.97 3.39
N ARG A 95 -4.94 -3.58 2.75
CA ARG A 95 -5.27 -5.00 2.89
C ARG A 95 -4.16 -5.89 2.33
N VAL A 96 -3.69 -5.57 1.12
CA VAL A 96 -2.61 -6.32 0.46
C VAL A 96 -1.32 -6.21 1.26
N THR A 97 -0.93 -4.99 1.65
CA THR A 97 0.28 -4.73 2.44
C THR A 97 0.21 -5.40 3.81
N GLY A 98 -0.91 -5.27 4.51
CA GLY A 98 -1.10 -5.86 5.84
C GLY A 98 -1.03 -7.39 5.83
N ARG A 99 -1.65 -8.04 4.84
CA ARG A 99 -1.55 -9.49 4.66
C ARG A 99 -0.11 -9.94 4.35
N ALA A 100 0.59 -9.20 3.51
CA ALA A 100 1.97 -9.51 3.17
C ALA A 100 2.91 -9.35 4.38
N LEU A 101 2.72 -8.31 5.20
CA LEU A 101 3.44 -8.11 6.46
C LEU A 101 3.20 -9.27 7.45
N HIS A 102 1.93 -9.63 7.65
CA HIS A 102 1.56 -10.74 8.52
C HIS A 102 2.14 -12.07 8.05
N ALA A 103 2.07 -12.36 6.74
CA ALA A 103 2.62 -13.58 6.15
C ALA A 103 4.15 -13.69 6.30
N ARG A 104 4.85 -12.56 6.50
CA ARG A 104 6.29 -12.49 6.73
C ARG A 104 6.67 -12.31 8.20
N GLY A 105 5.74 -12.58 9.10
CA GLY A 105 5.99 -12.68 10.54
C GLY A 105 5.89 -11.37 11.30
N ALA A 106 5.44 -10.26 10.71
CA ALA A 106 5.18 -9.04 11.47
C ALA A 106 4.02 -9.27 12.45
N GLU A 107 4.27 -9.11 13.73
CA GLU A 107 3.28 -9.34 14.80
C GLU A 107 2.73 -8.03 15.39
N GLY A 108 3.52 -6.96 15.37
CA GLY A 108 3.16 -5.66 15.94
C GLY A 108 2.46 -4.74 14.95
N ILE A 109 1.35 -5.18 14.31
CA ILE A 109 0.66 -4.39 13.28
C ILE A 109 -0.49 -3.59 13.89
N TYR A 110 -0.44 -2.26 13.74
CA TYR A 110 -1.50 -1.34 14.10
C TYR A 110 -2.16 -0.80 12.84
N VAL A 111 -3.48 -0.62 12.87
CA VAL A 111 -4.26 -0.07 11.76
C VAL A 111 -5.04 1.14 12.24
N ALA A 112 -4.85 2.29 11.60
CA ALA A 112 -5.63 3.50 11.83
C ALA A 112 -6.36 3.93 10.56
N ASN A 113 -7.64 4.23 10.68
CA ASN A 113 -8.46 4.74 9.58
C ASN A 113 -9.53 5.68 10.11
N ARG A 114 -9.98 6.67 9.32
CA ARG A 114 -11.06 7.59 9.70
C ARG A 114 -12.35 6.85 10.11
N SER A 115 -12.72 5.82 9.36
CA SER A 115 -13.76 4.87 9.79
C SER A 115 -13.11 3.81 10.67
N PHE A 116 -13.38 3.86 11.97
CA PHE A 116 -12.82 2.91 12.92
C PHE A 116 -13.25 1.48 12.63
N ASP A 117 -14.51 1.27 12.17
CA ASP A 117 -15.02 -0.06 11.83
C ASP A 117 -14.19 -0.72 10.72
N ARG A 118 -13.77 0.05 9.70
CA ARG A 118 -12.88 -0.45 8.65
C ARG A 118 -11.48 -0.78 9.19
N ALA A 119 -10.99 -0.03 10.16
CA ALA A 119 -9.72 -0.35 10.80
C ALA A 119 -9.83 -1.66 11.61
N VAL A 120 -10.94 -1.88 12.31
CA VAL A 120 -11.23 -3.12 13.05
C VAL A 120 -11.32 -4.31 12.09
N GLU A 121 -12.06 -4.16 10.99
CA GLU A 121 -12.18 -5.21 9.97
C GLU A 121 -10.81 -5.62 9.43
N LEU A 122 -10.00 -4.64 9.00
CA LEU A 122 -8.68 -4.92 8.47
C LEU A 122 -7.75 -5.53 9.53
N ALA A 123 -7.71 -4.96 10.73
CA ALA A 123 -6.90 -5.47 11.83
C ALA A 123 -7.24 -6.94 12.16
N GLY A 124 -8.54 -7.29 12.18
CA GLY A 124 -8.98 -8.67 12.37
C GLY A 124 -8.51 -9.64 11.29
N MET A 125 -8.41 -9.17 10.03
CA MET A 125 -7.93 -9.99 8.90
C MET A 125 -6.43 -10.28 8.94
N ILE A 126 -5.65 -9.40 9.54
CA ILE A 126 -4.18 -9.45 9.51
C ILE A 126 -3.55 -9.75 10.87
N GLY A 127 -4.35 -10.13 11.85
CA GLY A 127 -3.87 -10.38 13.22
C GLY A 127 -3.30 -9.14 13.91
N GLY A 128 -3.72 -7.94 13.49
CA GLY A 128 -3.27 -6.67 14.03
C GLY A 128 -4.23 -6.06 15.05
N GLN A 129 -3.96 -4.83 15.45
CA GLN A 129 -4.78 -4.04 16.37
C GLN A 129 -5.28 -2.76 15.71
N ALA A 130 -6.60 -2.52 15.77
CA ALA A 130 -7.17 -1.25 15.34
C ALA A 130 -6.93 -0.17 16.38
N ILE A 131 -6.53 1.02 15.93
CA ILE A 131 -6.40 2.20 16.77
C ILE A 131 -7.23 3.35 16.19
N ARG A 132 -7.69 4.25 17.05
CA ARG A 132 -8.48 5.41 16.62
C ARG A 132 -7.62 6.37 15.83
N TYR A 133 -8.21 6.95 14.78
CA TYR A 133 -7.49 7.85 13.87
C TYR A 133 -7.00 9.15 14.54
N ASP A 134 -7.69 9.64 15.54
CA ASP A 134 -7.34 10.85 16.27
C ASP A 134 -6.12 10.71 17.20
N VAL A 135 -5.72 9.47 17.49
CA VAL A 135 -4.62 9.18 18.44
C VAL A 135 -3.43 8.42 17.84
N TRP A 136 -3.45 8.11 16.53
CA TRP A 136 -2.37 7.31 15.91
C TRP A 136 -0.98 7.95 16.10
N GLY A 137 -0.90 9.29 16.14
CA GLY A 137 0.35 10.01 16.37
C GLY A 137 1.04 9.64 17.69
N ASN A 138 0.28 9.27 18.73
CA ASN A 138 0.84 8.86 20.01
C ASN A 138 1.60 7.53 19.93
N TYR A 139 1.28 6.70 18.94
CA TYR A 139 1.92 5.40 18.74
C TYR A 139 3.26 5.54 18.01
N LEU A 140 3.50 6.64 17.29
CA LEU A 140 4.74 6.85 16.53
C LEU A 140 6.00 6.76 17.38
N ARG A 141 5.90 6.99 18.67
CA ARG A 141 7.02 6.82 19.60
C ARG A 141 7.63 5.42 19.52
N ASP A 142 6.79 4.40 19.38
CA ASP A 142 7.17 2.99 19.49
C ASP A 142 7.10 2.25 18.13
N ILE A 143 6.63 2.90 17.07
CA ILE A 143 6.52 2.36 15.71
C ILE A 143 7.88 2.42 15.01
N ASP A 144 8.21 1.39 14.25
CA ASP A 144 9.43 1.30 13.43
C ASP A 144 9.14 1.61 11.96
N VAL A 145 7.99 1.17 11.46
CA VAL A 145 7.55 1.38 10.07
C VAL A 145 6.15 1.99 10.03
N VAL A 146 5.97 3.02 9.23
CA VAL A 146 4.64 3.54 8.87
C VAL A 146 4.38 3.29 7.40
N VAL A 147 3.25 2.68 7.08
CA VAL A 147 2.76 2.55 5.70
C VAL A 147 1.56 3.47 5.54
N ALA A 148 1.70 4.51 4.74
CA ALA A 148 0.61 5.40 4.37
C ALA A 148 -0.06 4.89 3.08
N ALA A 149 -1.36 4.59 3.16
CA ALA A 149 -2.18 4.05 2.06
C ALA A 149 -3.61 4.61 2.16
N THR A 150 -3.74 5.95 2.20
CA THR A 150 -5.03 6.62 2.32
C THR A 150 -5.39 7.41 1.06
N ALA A 151 -6.66 7.75 0.93
CA ALA A 151 -7.14 8.66 -0.12
C ALA A 151 -7.24 10.12 0.39
N ALA A 152 -6.45 10.51 1.38
CA ALA A 152 -6.42 11.89 1.86
C ALA A 152 -5.84 12.80 0.76
N PRO A 153 -6.47 13.96 0.48
CA PRO A 153 -6.00 14.86 -0.58
C PRO A 153 -4.80 15.73 -0.15
N HIS A 154 -4.26 15.50 1.04
CA HIS A 154 -3.17 16.28 1.64
C HIS A 154 -2.25 15.36 2.46
N CYS A 155 -1.04 15.83 2.75
CA CYS A 155 -0.14 15.15 3.65
C CYS A 155 -0.72 15.09 5.08
N ILE A 156 -0.67 13.91 5.67
CA ILE A 156 -1.13 13.64 7.05
C ILE A 156 0.06 13.45 7.99
N ILE A 157 1.24 13.13 7.46
CA ILE A 157 2.50 13.12 8.19
C ILE A 157 3.37 14.26 7.65
N THR A 158 3.68 15.20 8.51
CA THR A 158 4.48 16.38 8.18
C THR A 158 5.67 16.50 9.11
N ARG A 159 6.60 17.39 8.78
CA ARG A 159 7.74 17.71 9.61
C ARG A 159 7.33 18.16 11.02
N GLU A 160 6.28 18.97 11.12
CA GLU A 160 5.73 19.44 12.40
C GLU A 160 5.21 18.30 13.26
N THR A 161 4.67 17.25 12.64
CA THR A 161 4.21 16.05 13.35
C THR A 161 5.37 15.22 13.91
N LEU A 162 6.45 15.08 13.15
CA LEU A 162 7.54 14.15 13.49
C LEU A 162 8.64 14.78 14.34
N LEU A 163 8.98 16.04 14.09
CA LEU A 163 10.11 16.70 14.74
C LEU A 163 10.03 16.67 16.30
N PRO A 164 8.85 16.89 16.93
CA PRO A 164 8.74 16.81 18.38
C PRO A 164 8.93 15.40 18.95
N LEU A 165 8.72 14.36 18.13
CA LEU A 165 8.81 12.97 18.57
C LEU A 165 10.25 12.45 18.61
N ARG A 166 11.18 13.11 17.92
CA ARG A 166 12.58 12.66 17.76
C ARG A 166 13.25 12.33 19.10
N ALA A 167 13.19 13.25 20.04
CA ALA A 167 13.78 13.04 21.36
C ALA A 167 13.10 11.90 22.15
N SER A 168 11.79 11.80 22.07
CA SER A 168 11.02 10.75 22.74
C SER A 168 11.27 9.36 22.15
N ARG A 169 11.65 9.28 20.87
CA ARG A 169 12.08 8.04 20.19
C ARG A 169 13.51 7.64 20.52
N LYS A 170 14.27 8.43 21.28
CA LYS A 170 15.68 8.19 21.59
C LYS A 170 16.52 7.97 20.31
N TYR A 171 16.22 8.72 19.26
CA TYR A 171 16.85 8.63 17.94
C TYR A 171 16.72 7.26 17.26
N ARG A 172 15.70 6.46 17.62
CA ARG A 172 15.39 5.25 16.87
C ARG A 172 14.92 5.60 15.48
N SER A 173 15.43 4.90 14.50
CA SER A 173 15.06 5.09 13.10
C SER A 173 13.55 4.88 12.88
N LEU A 174 12.95 5.70 12.04
CA LEU A 174 11.57 5.63 11.60
C LEU A 174 11.53 5.51 10.08
N PHE A 175 10.98 4.42 9.60
CA PHE A 175 10.81 4.20 8.17
C PHE A 175 9.38 4.53 7.77
N LEU A 176 9.26 5.40 6.78
CA LEU A 176 8.00 5.88 6.25
C LEU A 176 7.87 5.39 4.81
N ILE A 177 6.83 4.67 4.51
CA ILE A 177 6.55 4.14 3.18
C ILE A 177 5.21 4.73 2.72
N ASP A 178 5.28 5.64 1.74
CA ASP A 178 4.09 6.30 1.18
C ASP A 178 3.68 5.63 -0.13
N ILE A 179 2.59 4.88 -0.08
CA ILE A 179 1.98 4.24 -1.25
C ILE A 179 0.66 4.91 -1.65
N SER A 180 0.47 6.15 -1.22
CA SER A 180 -0.74 6.93 -1.48
C SER A 180 -0.63 7.78 -2.73
N VAL A 181 -1.74 7.94 -3.43
CA VAL A 181 -1.89 8.91 -4.53
C VAL A 181 -3.15 9.74 -4.26
N PRO A 182 -3.00 11.06 -4.02
CA PRO A 182 -1.76 11.82 -3.83
C PRO A 182 -0.99 11.45 -2.57
N ARG A 183 0.26 11.91 -2.46
CA ARG A 183 1.14 11.66 -1.30
C ARG A 183 0.49 12.05 0.02
N ASN A 184 0.67 11.20 1.01
CA ASN A 184 0.21 11.47 2.38
C ASN A 184 1.35 11.84 3.35
N ILE A 185 2.58 11.72 2.92
CA ILE A 185 3.77 12.07 3.70
C ILE A 185 4.49 13.22 3.01
N SER A 186 4.77 14.29 3.76
CA SER A 186 5.48 15.44 3.23
C SER A 186 6.94 15.11 2.93
N PRO A 187 7.49 15.46 1.75
CA PRO A 187 8.87 15.14 1.39
C PRO A 187 9.93 15.69 2.36
N ASP A 188 9.66 16.80 3.02
CA ASP A 188 10.57 17.48 3.95
C ASP A 188 10.81 16.68 5.26
N VAL A 189 10.06 15.61 5.50
CA VAL A 189 10.34 14.70 6.62
C VAL A 189 11.65 13.95 6.43
N ALA A 190 12.11 13.78 5.18
CA ALA A 190 13.39 13.14 4.87
C ALA A 190 14.61 13.95 5.37
N ASP A 191 14.44 15.24 5.66
CA ASP A 191 15.46 16.08 6.25
C ASP A 191 15.61 15.88 7.78
N ILE A 192 14.75 15.08 8.39
CA ILE A 192 14.82 14.76 9.82
C ILE A 192 15.78 13.58 10.00
N GLU A 193 16.80 13.77 10.83
CA GLU A 193 17.74 12.69 11.15
C GLU A 193 17.01 11.47 11.72
N GLU A 194 17.40 10.26 11.31
CA GLU A 194 16.78 8.98 11.66
C GLU A 194 15.35 8.79 11.11
N VAL A 195 14.91 9.60 10.15
CA VAL A 195 13.67 9.40 9.40
C VAL A 195 14.00 9.08 7.95
N TYR A 196 13.50 7.98 7.47
CA TYR A 196 13.75 7.49 6.11
C TYR A 196 12.40 7.42 5.37
N LEU A 197 12.28 8.20 4.32
CA LEU A 197 11.07 8.24 3.48
C LEU A 197 11.31 7.46 2.19
N TYR A 198 10.40 6.56 1.91
CA TYR A 198 10.27 5.85 0.64
C TYR A 198 8.88 6.09 0.09
N ASP A 199 8.82 6.52 -1.13
CA ASP A 199 7.56 6.75 -1.84
C ASP A 199 7.54 6.02 -3.19
N ILE A 200 6.38 6.07 -3.83
CA ILE A 200 6.13 5.36 -5.09
C ILE A 200 6.44 6.19 -6.33
N ASP A 201 6.96 7.42 -6.18
CA ASP A 201 7.34 8.30 -7.31
C ASP A 201 8.79 8.13 -7.75
#